data_67a4fea165896e3163fffb2d99f78914
#
_entry.id   67a4fea165896e3163fffb2d99f78914
#
_cell.length_a   1.000
_cell.length_b   1.000
_cell.length_c   1.000
_cell.angle_alpha   90.00
_cell.angle_beta   90.00
_cell.angle_gamma   90.00
#
_symmetry.space_group_name_H-M   'P 1'
#
loop_
_entity.id
_entity.type
_entity.pdbx_description
1 polymer ?
#
loop_
_entity_poly.entity_id
_entity_poly.type
_entity_poly.pdbx_seq_one_letter_code
_entity_poly.pdbx_strand_id
1 'polypeptide(L)'
;MPKFGKVSRQRLSTCDEKLQNIANEVIKHVDCTVLCGHRNEKDQNEAVAKGHSKATYPNGRHNAYPSKAIDLAPYPVDWEDYERFTLFAGFFLGIAKMMYPDTKIIWGNDWDGDFDTKDTNFRDYPHFEIRE
;
A
#
# COMPACT_ATOMS: atom_id res chain seq x y z
N MET A 1 12.42 18.40 -3.54
CA MET A 1 11.25 17.54 -3.72
C MET A 1 11.69 16.09 -3.77
N PRO A 2 11.21 15.23 -2.86
CA PRO A 2 11.60 13.82 -2.87
C PRO A 2 11.19 13.11 -4.15
N LYS A 3 11.96 12.08 -4.50
CA LYS A 3 11.70 11.24 -5.67
C LYS A 3 11.97 9.80 -5.32
N PHE A 4 11.26 8.87 -5.97
CA PHE A 4 11.52 7.46 -5.81
C PHE A 4 12.89 7.07 -6.37
N GLY A 5 13.61 6.24 -5.62
CA GLY A 5 14.84 5.62 -6.07
C GLY A 5 14.56 4.48 -7.06
N LYS A 6 15.64 3.88 -7.58
CA LYS A 6 15.55 2.85 -8.61
C LYS A 6 14.70 1.65 -8.19
N VAL A 7 14.91 1.13 -6.98
CA VAL A 7 14.18 -0.06 -6.48
C VAL A 7 12.70 0.26 -6.30
N SER A 8 12.38 1.42 -5.70
CA SER A 8 10.98 1.85 -5.56
C SER A 8 10.31 2.01 -6.92
N ARG A 9 11.00 2.61 -7.91
CA ARG A 9 10.45 2.76 -9.26
C ARG A 9 10.16 1.42 -9.91
N GLN A 10 11.06 0.44 -9.74
CA GLN A 10 10.86 -0.91 -10.28
C GLN A 10 9.63 -1.58 -9.67
N ARG A 11 9.50 -1.50 -8.35
CA ARG A 11 8.35 -2.08 -7.63
C ARG A 11 7.05 -1.38 -8.02
N LEU A 12 7.08 -0.04 -8.10
CA LEU A 12 5.92 0.77 -8.47
C LEU A 12 5.43 0.43 -9.88
N SER A 13 6.34 0.15 -10.81
CA SER A 13 5.99 -0.16 -12.20
C SER A 13 5.16 -1.44 -12.35
N THR A 14 5.11 -2.29 -11.32
CA THR A 14 4.32 -3.52 -11.32
C THR A 14 2.90 -3.34 -10.81
N CYS A 15 2.57 -2.12 -10.36
CA CYS A 15 1.25 -1.80 -9.80
C CYS A 15 0.28 -1.29 -10.87
N ASP A 16 -1.00 -1.38 -10.56
CA ASP A 16 -2.07 -0.73 -11.32
C ASP A 16 -1.74 0.75 -11.52
N GLU A 17 -2.06 1.28 -12.71
CA GLU A 17 -1.76 2.66 -13.07
C GLU A 17 -2.29 3.68 -12.05
N LYS A 18 -3.47 3.44 -11.48
CA LYS A 18 -4.04 4.33 -10.46
C LYS A 18 -3.16 4.39 -9.22
N LEU A 19 -2.66 3.25 -8.76
CA LEU A 19 -1.73 3.21 -7.62
C LEU A 19 -0.43 3.92 -7.94
N GLN A 20 0.09 3.75 -9.16
CA GLN A 20 1.28 4.46 -9.59
C GLN A 20 1.08 5.97 -9.55
N ASN A 21 -0.04 6.44 -10.10
CA ASN A 21 -0.33 7.87 -10.17
C ASN A 21 -0.52 8.48 -8.78
N ILE A 22 -1.20 7.78 -7.89
CA ILE A 22 -1.39 8.23 -6.50
C ILE A 22 -0.03 8.32 -5.79
N ALA A 23 0.79 7.28 -5.88
CA ALA A 23 2.10 7.25 -5.23
C ALA A 23 3.02 8.36 -5.76
N ASN A 24 3.01 8.60 -7.07
CA ASN A 24 3.81 9.67 -7.68
C ASN A 24 3.35 11.06 -7.23
N GLU A 25 2.08 11.24 -6.93
CA GLU A 25 1.59 12.50 -6.38
C GLU A 25 1.99 12.64 -4.91
N VAL A 26 1.82 11.57 -4.12
CA VAL A 26 2.13 11.57 -2.68
C VAL A 26 3.60 11.91 -2.42
N ILE A 27 4.53 11.31 -3.18
CA ILE A 27 5.97 11.52 -2.91
C ILE A 27 6.41 12.97 -3.16
N LYS A 28 5.69 13.71 -3.96
CA LYS A 28 5.99 15.14 -4.17
C LYS A 28 5.87 15.94 -2.87
N HIS A 29 5.10 15.45 -1.93
CA HIS A 29 4.77 16.16 -0.69
C HIS A 29 5.35 15.51 0.55
N VAL A 30 5.44 14.17 0.57
CA VAL A 30 5.92 13.39 1.72
C VAL A 30 6.85 12.31 1.20
N ASP A 31 8.09 12.29 1.71
CA ASP A 31 9.05 11.27 1.29
C ASP A 31 8.58 9.88 1.72
N CYS A 32 8.66 8.94 0.79
CA CYS A 32 8.19 7.58 1.02
C CYS A 32 8.94 6.58 0.12
N THR A 33 8.81 5.30 0.43
CA THR A 33 9.47 4.24 -0.31
C THR A 33 8.46 3.12 -0.62
N VAL A 34 8.56 2.55 -1.82
CA VAL A 34 7.73 1.42 -2.22
C VAL A 34 8.39 0.13 -1.73
N LEU A 35 7.70 -0.60 -0.88
CA LEU A 35 8.19 -1.85 -0.29
C LEU A 35 7.81 -3.06 -1.13
N CYS A 36 6.62 -3.04 -1.76
CA CYS A 36 6.11 -4.16 -2.54
C CYS A 36 5.06 -3.68 -3.53
N GLY A 37 5.13 -4.19 -4.76
CA GLY A 37 4.08 -4.09 -5.77
C GLY A 37 3.53 -5.48 -6.05
N HIS A 38 3.76 -6.00 -7.28
CA HIS A 38 3.35 -7.36 -7.63
C HIS A 38 4.11 -8.40 -6.80
N ARG A 39 3.38 -9.44 -6.39
CA ARG A 39 3.92 -10.55 -5.62
C ARG A 39 3.55 -11.86 -6.32
N ASN A 40 4.56 -12.65 -6.72
CA ASN A 40 4.35 -13.95 -7.35
C ASN A 40 4.01 -15.02 -6.30
N GLU A 41 3.79 -16.27 -6.75
CA GLU A 41 3.41 -17.37 -5.86
C GLU A 41 4.42 -17.62 -4.75
N LYS A 42 5.71 -17.65 -5.09
CA LYS A 42 6.78 -17.86 -4.11
C LYS A 42 6.80 -16.77 -3.05
N ASP A 43 6.73 -15.51 -3.48
CA ASP A 43 6.76 -14.36 -2.58
C ASP A 43 5.51 -14.31 -1.70
N GLN A 44 4.35 -14.67 -2.25
CA GLN A 44 3.10 -14.73 -1.48
C GLN A 44 3.16 -15.83 -0.43
N ASN A 45 3.66 -17.00 -0.79
CA ASN A 45 3.80 -18.11 0.16
C ASN A 45 4.75 -17.74 1.30
N GLU A 46 5.85 -17.05 1.00
CA GLU A 46 6.78 -16.58 2.02
C GLU A 46 6.12 -15.53 2.95
N ALA A 47 5.33 -14.63 2.38
CA ALA A 47 4.62 -13.61 3.17
C ALA A 47 3.63 -14.25 4.14
N VAL A 48 2.89 -15.27 3.71
CA VAL A 48 1.97 -16.01 4.58
C VAL A 48 2.74 -16.74 5.67
N ALA A 49 3.84 -17.41 5.32
CA ALA A 49 4.65 -18.17 6.27
C ALA A 49 5.26 -17.26 7.35
N LYS A 50 5.60 -16.03 7.01
CA LYS A 50 6.17 -15.03 7.95
C LYS A 50 5.10 -14.24 8.72
N GLY A 51 3.82 -14.49 8.46
CA GLY A 51 2.71 -13.78 9.10
C GLY A 51 2.45 -12.38 8.55
N HIS A 52 3.06 -12.01 7.42
CA HIS A 52 2.88 -10.70 6.80
C HIS A 52 1.62 -10.62 5.94
N SER A 53 1.02 -11.76 5.60
CA SER A 53 -0.21 -11.83 4.83
C SER A 53 -1.06 -13.00 5.31
N LYS A 54 -2.38 -12.85 5.19
CA LYS A 54 -3.36 -13.93 5.44
C LYS A 54 -3.93 -14.50 4.15
N ALA A 55 -3.69 -13.85 3.02
CA ALA A 55 -4.21 -14.29 1.72
C ALA A 55 -3.31 -15.38 1.13
N THR A 56 -3.93 -16.47 0.66
CA THR A 56 -3.22 -17.53 -0.05
C THR A 56 -3.19 -17.23 -1.55
N TYR A 57 -2.06 -17.54 -2.20
CA TYR A 57 -1.95 -17.36 -3.64
C TYR A 57 -2.99 -18.24 -4.36
N PRO A 58 -3.68 -17.75 -5.41
CA PRO A 58 -3.53 -16.44 -6.07
C PRO A 58 -4.53 -15.37 -5.59
N ASN A 59 -5.04 -15.47 -4.39
CA ASN A 59 -6.16 -14.64 -3.90
C ASN A 59 -5.72 -13.31 -3.28
N GLY A 60 -4.41 -13.08 -3.06
CA GLY A 60 -3.91 -11.82 -2.53
C GLY A 60 -4.01 -10.70 -3.56
N ARG A 61 -4.25 -9.47 -3.09
CA ARG A 61 -4.34 -8.30 -3.98
C ARG A 61 -3.02 -7.99 -4.68
N HIS A 62 -1.88 -8.32 -4.05
CA HIS A 62 -0.56 -8.22 -4.67
C HIS A 62 -0.33 -9.25 -5.79
N ASN A 63 -1.15 -10.28 -5.88
CA ASN A 63 -0.94 -11.40 -6.81
C ASN A 63 -1.43 -11.12 -8.24
N ALA A 64 -2.35 -10.18 -8.41
CA ALA A 64 -2.77 -9.73 -9.73
C ALA A 64 -1.60 -9.02 -10.44
N TYR A 65 -1.60 -9.02 -11.76
CA TYR A 65 -0.64 -8.22 -12.53
C TYR A 65 -1.40 -7.45 -13.62
N PRO A 66 -1.32 -6.11 -13.63
CA PRO A 66 -0.65 -5.27 -12.61
C PRO A 66 -1.28 -5.43 -11.23
N SER A 67 -0.44 -5.23 -10.20
CA SER A 67 -0.87 -5.45 -8.81
C SER A 67 -1.99 -4.50 -8.40
N LYS A 68 -2.99 -5.03 -7.71
CA LYS A 68 -4.09 -4.24 -7.13
C LYS A 68 -3.76 -3.72 -5.73
N ALA A 69 -2.56 -4.00 -5.23
CA ALA A 69 -2.08 -3.54 -3.94
C ALA A 69 -0.68 -2.98 -4.05
N ILE A 70 -0.36 -2.05 -3.16
CA ILE A 70 0.97 -1.48 -3.00
C ILE A 70 1.28 -1.39 -1.51
N ASP A 71 2.51 -1.73 -1.13
CA ASP A 71 3.04 -1.45 0.19
C ASP A 71 3.97 -0.23 0.09
N LEU A 72 3.62 0.82 0.82
CA LEU A 72 4.26 2.12 0.75
C LEU A 72 4.45 2.64 2.18
N ALA A 73 5.67 3.06 2.52
CA ALA A 73 5.99 3.53 3.86
C ALA A 73 6.62 4.91 3.84
N PRO A 74 6.31 5.78 4.81
CA PRO A 74 7.03 7.06 4.94
C PRO A 74 8.51 6.79 5.19
N TYR A 75 9.37 7.60 4.60
CA TYR A 75 10.81 7.45 4.68
C TYR A 75 11.41 8.51 5.61
N PRO A 76 12.41 8.20 6.44
CA PRO A 76 12.95 6.85 6.68
C PRO A 76 11.96 5.94 7.40
N VAL A 77 12.02 4.65 7.10
CA VAL A 77 11.05 3.68 7.63
C VAL A 77 11.36 3.39 9.10
N ASP A 78 10.37 3.61 9.96
CA ASP A 78 10.40 3.20 11.37
C ASP A 78 9.13 2.41 11.65
N TRP A 79 9.27 1.10 11.75
CA TRP A 79 8.14 0.18 11.88
C TRP A 79 7.36 0.33 13.18
N GLU A 80 7.93 1.00 14.18
CA GLU A 80 7.31 1.22 15.47
C GLU A 80 6.59 2.57 15.57
N ASP A 81 6.78 3.44 14.59
CA ASP A 81 6.12 4.75 14.55
C ASP A 81 4.75 4.65 13.90
N TYR A 82 3.83 4.05 14.61
CA TYR A 82 2.45 3.78 14.13
C TYR A 82 1.68 5.07 13.85
N GLU A 83 1.94 6.12 14.59
CA GLU A 83 1.29 7.43 14.38
C GLU A 83 1.70 8.02 13.03
N ARG A 84 2.98 7.91 12.69
CA ARG A 84 3.49 8.41 11.41
C ARG A 84 2.91 7.61 10.23
N PHE A 85 2.80 6.28 10.36
CA PHE A 85 2.12 5.45 9.36
C PHE A 85 0.65 5.87 9.20
N THR A 86 -0.03 6.14 10.31
CA THR A 86 -1.44 6.55 10.30
C THR A 86 -1.62 7.90 9.62
N LEU A 87 -0.77 8.87 9.96
CA LEU A 87 -0.79 10.19 9.32
C LEU A 87 -0.54 10.08 7.83
N PHE A 88 0.46 9.29 7.44
CA PHE A 88 0.79 9.05 6.04
C PHE A 88 -0.37 8.39 5.29
N ALA A 89 -1.01 7.39 5.90
CA ALA A 89 -2.14 6.70 5.31
C ALA A 89 -3.31 7.65 5.05
N GLY A 90 -3.62 8.53 6.00
CA GLY A 90 -4.67 9.54 5.82
C GLY A 90 -4.38 10.45 4.63
N PHE A 91 -3.12 10.87 4.49
CA PHE A 91 -2.70 11.70 3.36
C PHE A 91 -2.83 10.93 2.03
N PHE A 92 -2.35 9.68 1.99
CA PHE A 92 -2.45 8.83 0.80
C PHE A 92 -3.91 8.63 0.39
N LEU A 93 -4.78 8.29 1.33
CA LEU A 93 -6.20 8.06 1.05
C LEU A 93 -6.90 9.34 0.58
N GLY A 94 -6.53 10.48 1.14
CA GLY A 94 -7.06 11.78 0.72
C GLY A 94 -6.69 12.10 -0.72
N ILE A 95 -5.42 11.94 -1.08
CA ILE A 95 -4.95 12.15 -2.45
C ILE A 95 -5.64 11.18 -3.40
N ALA A 96 -5.76 9.91 -3.01
CA ALA A 96 -6.44 8.90 -3.81
C ALA A 96 -7.89 9.27 -4.09
N LYS A 97 -8.59 9.77 -3.09
CA LYS A 97 -10.00 10.19 -3.22
C LYS A 97 -10.15 11.39 -4.15
N MET A 98 -9.20 12.33 -4.08
CA MET A 98 -9.20 13.51 -4.96
C MET A 98 -8.94 13.13 -6.42
N MET A 99 -8.00 12.20 -6.65
CA MET A 99 -7.63 11.79 -8.00
C MET A 99 -8.64 10.82 -8.63
N TYR A 100 -9.16 9.90 -7.84
CA TYR A 100 -10.04 8.82 -8.31
C TYR A 100 -11.24 8.65 -7.38
N PRO A 101 -12.20 9.59 -7.42
CA PRO A 101 -13.32 9.60 -6.46
C PRO A 101 -14.22 8.38 -6.55
N ASP A 102 -14.23 7.69 -7.70
CA ASP A 102 -15.07 6.50 -7.90
C ASP A 102 -14.33 5.19 -7.64
N THR A 103 -13.06 5.24 -7.27
CA THR A 103 -12.25 4.06 -6.97
C THR A 103 -12.13 3.90 -5.47
N LYS A 104 -12.54 2.74 -4.96
CA LYS A 104 -12.40 2.43 -3.53
C LYS A 104 -10.99 1.94 -3.24
N ILE A 105 -10.28 2.66 -2.38
CA ILE A 105 -8.94 2.30 -1.91
C ILE A 105 -8.99 2.09 -0.41
N ILE A 106 -8.44 0.96 0.05
CA ILE A 106 -8.46 0.53 1.45
C ILE A 106 -7.05 0.48 1.99
N TRP A 107 -6.86 0.97 3.20
CA TRP A 107 -5.63 0.88 3.97
C TRP A 107 -5.63 -0.36 4.86
N GLY A 108 -4.46 -0.98 5.05
CA GLY A 108 -4.31 -2.23 5.79
C GLY A 108 -4.49 -2.13 7.31
N ASN A 109 -4.90 -0.98 7.82
CA ASN A 109 -5.29 -0.79 9.22
C ASN A 109 -6.72 -0.28 9.36
N ASP A 110 -7.48 -0.30 8.25
CA ASP A 110 -8.88 0.10 8.17
C ASP A 110 -9.56 -0.71 7.06
N TRP A 111 -9.67 -2.02 7.27
CA TRP A 111 -10.08 -2.97 6.23
C TRP A 111 -11.51 -2.78 5.74
N ASP A 112 -12.40 -2.26 6.59
CA ASP A 112 -13.77 -1.96 6.19
C ASP A 112 -13.94 -0.55 5.60
N GLY A 113 -12.89 0.28 5.67
CA GLY A 113 -12.88 1.59 5.04
C GLY A 113 -13.78 2.62 5.70
N ASP A 114 -14.08 2.47 6.98
CA ASP A 114 -14.98 3.37 7.72
C ASP A 114 -14.25 4.51 8.44
N PHE A 115 -12.92 4.62 8.28
CA PHE A 115 -12.06 5.60 8.96
C PHE A 115 -12.02 5.44 10.47
N ASP A 116 -12.39 4.25 10.98
CA ASP A 116 -12.24 3.87 12.38
C ASP A 116 -11.33 2.63 12.44
N THR A 117 -10.17 2.76 13.08
CA THR A 117 -9.20 1.66 13.15
C THR A 117 -9.38 0.79 14.38
N LYS A 118 -10.35 1.09 15.24
CA LYS A 118 -10.54 0.37 16.52
C LYS A 118 -11.09 -1.03 16.33
N ASP A 119 -11.78 -1.28 15.24
CA ASP A 119 -12.39 -2.57 14.91
C ASP A 119 -11.53 -3.45 14.01
N THR A 120 -10.25 -3.10 13.84
CA THR A 120 -9.32 -3.83 12.98
C THR A 120 -8.53 -4.86 13.79
N ASN A 121 -8.58 -6.13 13.36
CA ASN A 121 -7.87 -7.23 14.01
C ASN A 121 -6.51 -7.52 13.41
N PHE A 122 -6.37 -7.42 12.08
CA PHE A 122 -5.12 -7.61 11.38
C PHE A 122 -4.61 -6.27 10.88
N ARG A 123 -3.42 -5.88 11.31
CA ARG A 123 -2.86 -4.56 10.98
C ARG A 123 -1.67 -4.71 10.05
N ASP A 124 -1.81 -4.11 8.86
CA ASP A 124 -0.76 -4.08 7.84
C ASP A 124 -0.55 -2.61 7.44
N TYR A 125 0.26 -1.91 8.21
CA TYR A 125 0.39 -0.46 8.14
C TYR A 125 0.84 0.10 6.79
N PRO A 126 1.70 -0.55 5.98
CA PRO A 126 2.10 0.01 4.68
C PRO A 126 1.14 -0.35 3.55
N HIS A 127 0.14 -1.20 3.77
CA HIS A 127 -0.68 -1.80 2.71
C HIS A 127 -1.83 -0.92 2.28
N PHE A 128 -1.93 -0.68 0.96
CA PHE A 128 -3.07 -0.04 0.32
C PHE A 128 -3.53 -0.90 -0.85
N GLU A 129 -4.83 -1.06 -1.02
CA GLU A 129 -5.35 -1.88 -2.11
C GLU A 129 -6.58 -1.26 -2.77
N ILE A 130 -6.73 -1.53 -4.07
CA ILE A 130 -7.95 -1.20 -4.81
C ILE A 130 -8.99 -2.30 -4.53
N ARG A 131 -10.18 -1.89 -4.13
CA ARG A 131 -11.35 -2.76 -4.00
C ARG A 131 -12.33 -2.49 -5.11
N GLU A 132 -12.67 -3.55 -5.81
CA GLU A 132 -13.61 -3.48 -6.93
C GLU A 132 -14.99 -3.99 -6.53
#